data_61153a2cc68736532081118c5f83a4cc
#
_entry.id   61153a2cc68736532081118c5f83a4cc
#
_cell.length_a   1.000
_cell.length_b   1.000
_cell.length_c   1.000
_cell.angle_alpha   90.00
_cell.angle_beta   90.00
_cell.angle_gamma   90.00
#
_symmetry.space_group_name_H-M   'P 1'
#
loop_
_entity.id
_entity.type
_entity.pdbx_description
1 polymer ?
#
loop_
_entity_poly.entity_id
_entity_poly.type
_entity_poly.pdbx_seq_one_letter_code
_entity_poly.pdbx_strand_id
1 'polypeptide(L)'
;MVKNSVWIQQKIEGVKLYVYRSNVKDATTIYFLDGDQFEESFNHWIRKHQPALNFVLINANNRTDDYTPWPLQSSETMPLDFGGKAAEHLSFFATHVIPFCESEYGFSSSTEKRVIGGYSLGGLFSLYAAVNNDLFGTVLSCSSSLWYPDFLDYLKERHFKAAHPKLYMSVGDQEGTTATNLTADQTSNTIALKDWIEPKLQAGDFKFTLEEGNHGNDIPGRAWRAVEWVEENCK
;
A
#
# COMPACT_ATOMS: atom_id res chain seq x y z
N MET A 1 4.57 4.85 29.04
CA MET A 1 3.58 3.79 29.25
C MET A 1 2.64 3.81 28.05
N VAL A 2 2.82 2.92 27.09
CA VAL A 2 1.88 2.71 25.98
C VAL A 2 0.64 2.01 26.57
N LYS A 3 -0.29 2.80 27.10
CA LYS A 3 -1.54 2.27 27.62
C LYS A 3 -2.45 1.92 26.44
N ASN A 4 -2.71 0.63 26.30
CA ASN A 4 -3.74 0.05 25.41
C ASN A 4 -3.40 0.06 23.91
N SER A 5 -2.27 -0.52 23.50
CA SER A 5 -2.05 -0.92 22.12
C SER A 5 -3.05 -2.01 21.72
N VAL A 6 -3.64 -1.88 20.52
CA VAL A 6 -4.48 -2.94 19.92
C VAL A 6 -3.63 -3.99 19.21
N TRP A 7 -2.32 -3.75 19.07
CA TRP A 7 -1.41 -4.54 18.26
C TRP A 7 -0.83 -5.75 18.99
N ILE A 8 -0.86 -6.89 18.30
CA ILE A 8 -0.01 -8.04 18.58
C ILE A 8 1.26 -7.81 17.74
N GLN A 9 2.42 -7.66 18.39
CA GLN A 9 3.68 -7.50 17.69
C GLN A 9 4.29 -8.86 17.36
N GLN A 10 4.73 -9.01 16.11
CA GLN A 10 5.37 -10.21 15.60
C GLN A 10 6.66 -9.88 14.86
N LYS A 11 7.49 -10.91 14.65
CA LYS A 11 8.69 -10.80 13.83
C LYS A 11 8.85 -12.07 13.00
N ILE A 12 8.91 -11.92 11.66
CA ILE A 12 9.08 -13.00 10.70
C ILE A 12 10.33 -12.72 9.89
N GLU A 13 11.31 -13.64 9.92
CA GLU A 13 12.59 -13.49 9.20
C GLU A 13 13.25 -12.11 9.38
N GLY A 14 13.15 -11.57 10.58
CA GLY A 14 13.69 -10.24 10.89
C GLY A 14 12.74 -9.07 10.66
N VAL A 15 11.72 -9.22 9.84
CA VAL A 15 10.70 -8.20 9.55
C VAL A 15 9.70 -8.09 10.69
N LYS A 16 9.46 -6.87 11.15
CA LYS A 16 8.51 -6.56 12.23
C LYS A 16 7.12 -6.34 11.66
N LEU A 17 6.12 -6.95 12.30
CA LEU A 17 4.71 -6.81 11.99
C LEU A 17 3.94 -6.34 13.22
N TYR A 18 2.86 -5.58 12.97
CA TYR A 18 1.83 -5.27 13.95
C TYR A 18 0.51 -5.85 13.45
N VAL A 19 -0.08 -6.75 14.21
CA VAL A 19 -1.29 -7.46 13.81
C VAL A 19 -2.45 -7.04 14.69
N TYR A 20 -3.57 -6.65 14.07
CA TYR A 20 -4.85 -6.49 14.72
C TYR A 20 -5.84 -7.47 14.09
N ARG A 21 -6.48 -8.26 14.95
CA ARG A 21 -7.54 -9.19 14.58
C ARG A 21 -8.88 -8.65 15.02
N SER A 22 -9.79 -8.45 14.07
CA SER A 22 -11.18 -8.10 14.36
C SER A 22 -11.93 -9.29 14.95
N ASN A 23 -13.09 -9.02 15.56
CA ASN A 23 -13.98 -10.07 16.05
C ASN A 23 -14.90 -10.66 14.95
N VAL A 24 -14.78 -10.17 13.72
CA VAL A 24 -15.60 -10.59 12.58
C VAL A 24 -14.96 -11.82 11.93
N LYS A 25 -15.75 -12.87 11.78
CA LYS A 25 -15.30 -14.09 11.10
C LYS A 25 -15.10 -13.80 9.61
N ASP A 26 -14.01 -14.32 9.03
CA ASP A 26 -13.67 -14.17 7.62
C ASP A 26 -13.58 -12.69 7.17
N ALA A 27 -13.10 -11.83 8.08
CA ALA A 27 -12.94 -10.41 7.81
C ALA A 27 -11.87 -10.17 6.74
N THR A 28 -12.06 -9.13 5.93
CA THR A 28 -11.04 -8.63 5.00
C THR A 28 -9.80 -8.20 5.78
N THR A 29 -8.61 -8.55 5.27
CA THR A 29 -7.32 -8.26 5.88
C THR A 29 -6.56 -7.22 5.07
N ILE A 30 -6.18 -6.13 5.70
CA ILE A 30 -5.36 -5.07 5.12
C ILE A 30 -3.91 -5.28 5.53
N TYR A 31 -3.06 -5.56 4.56
CA TYR A 31 -1.60 -5.57 4.66
C TYR A 31 -1.11 -4.17 4.28
N PHE A 32 -0.73 -3.36 5.27
CA PHE A 32 -0.32 -1.97 5.05
C PHE A 32 1.17 -1.79 5.34
N LEU A 33 1.86 -1.18 4.40
CA LEU A 33 3.31 -1.02 4.42
C LEU A 33 3.75 0.14 5.33
N ASP A 34 5.05 0.17 5.67
CA ASP A 34 5.64 1.15 6.59
C ASP A 34 5.02 1.12 8.01
N GLY A 35 4.92 -0.07 8.60
CA GLY A 35 4.23 -0.32 9.85
C GLY A 35 4.62 0.63 10.99
N ASP A 36 5.91 0.89 11.21
CA ASP A 36 6.38 1.79 12.28
C ASP A 36 5.91 3.24 12.08
N GLN A 37 5.72 3.68 10.83
CA GLN A 37 5.19 5.00 10.51
C GLN A 37 3.70 5.13 10.83
N PHE A 38 2.94 4.05 10.65
CA PHE A 38 1.48 4.05 10.74
C PHE A 38 0.92 3.45 12.03
N GLU A 39 1.74 2.78 12.83
CA GLU A 39 1.30 2.04 14.03
C GLU A 39 0.46 2.89 14.98
N GLU A 40 0.95 4.06 15.36
CA GLU A 40 0.25 4.93 16.32
C GLU A 40 -1.05 5.49 15.74
N SER A 41 -1.02 5.92 14.49
CA SER A 41 -2.19 6.50 13.82
C SER A 41 -3.31 5.49 13.61
N PHE A 42 -2.98 4.27 13.16
CA PHE A 42 -3.97 3.20 13.03
C PHE A 42 -4.41 2.65 14.39
N ASN A 43 -3.55 2.61 15.41
CA ASN A 43 -3.98 2.29 16.78
C ASN A 43 -5.08 3.24 17.27
N HIS A 44 -4.93 4.54 17.02
CA HIS A 44 -5.94 5.54 17.34
C HIS A 44 -7.23 5.32 16.53
N TRP A 45 -7.11 5.13 15.22
CA TRP A 45 -8.24 4.95 14.32
C TRP A 45 -9.03 3.67 14.65
N ILE A 46 -8.35 2.52 14.83
CA ILE A 46 -8.98 1.23 15.16
C ILE A 46 -9.73 1.32 16.49
N ARG A 47 -9.15 1.93 17.50
CA ARG A 47 -9.82 2.08 18.81
C ARG A 47 -11.09 2.92 18.75
N LYS A 48 -11.10 3.92 17.89
CA LYS A 48 -12.25 4.81 17.70
C LYS A 48 -13.36 4.13 16.89
N HIS A 49 -13.00 3.42 15.82
CA HIS A 49 -13.97 2.91 14.84
C HIS A 49 -14.33 1.44 15.03
N GLN A 50 -13.48 0.64 15.71
CA GLN A 50 -13.66 -0.80 15.92
C GLN A 50 -14.04 -1.55 14.62
N PRO A 51 -13.21 -1.43 13.56
CA PRO A 51 -13.57 -1.87 12.22
C PRO A 51 -13.78 -3.38 12.12
N ALA A 52 -14.62 -3.78 11.17
CA ALA A 52 -14.82 -5.18 10.78
C ALA A 52 -13.66 -5.70 9.87
N LEU A 53 -12.45 -5.20 10.04
CA LEU A 53 -11.26 -5.47 9.23
C LEU A 53 -10.13 -5.99 10.10
N ASN A 54 -9.33 -6.90 9.56
CA ASN A 54 -8.03 -7.25 10.14
C ASN A 54 -6.95 -6.31 9.57
N PHE A 55 -5.90 -6.05 10.35
CA PHE A 55 -4.74 -5.27 9.90
C PHE A 55 -3.45 -6.02 10.16
N VAL A 56 -2.56 -5.96 9.20
CA VAL A 56 -1.16 -6.38 9.30
C VAL A 56 -0.31 -5.22 8.81
N LEU A 57 0.26 -4.43 9.73
CA LEU A 57 1.21 -3.38 9.34
C LEU A 57 2.60 -4.01 9.26
N ILE A 58 3.29 -3.79 8.15
CA ILE A 58 4.54 -4.47 7.82
C ILE A 58 5.64 -3.46 7.57
N ASN A 59 6.79 -3.68 8.21
CA ASN A 59 8.00 -2.93 7.89
C ASN A 59 8.80 -3.62 6.78
N ALA A 60 9.56 -2.85 6.03
CA ALA A 60 10.63 -3.37 5.20
C ALA A 60 11.91 -3.59 6.02
N ASN A 61 12.79 -4.47 5.58
CA ASN A 61 14.16 -4.53 6.10
C ASN A 61 14.97 -3.32 5.62
N ASN A 62 14.84 -2.99 4.34
CA ASN A 62 15.37 -1.79 3.74
C ASN A 62 14.33 -1.21 2.77
N ARG A 63 13.66 -0.13 3.18
CA ARG A 63 12.55 0.47 2.45
C ARG A 63 12.88 0.88 1.01
N THR A 64 14.07 1.42 0.78
CA THR A 64 14.49 1.87 -0.55
C THR A 64 14.85 0.70 -1.47
N ASP A 65 15.25 -0.43 -0.92
CA ASP A 65 15.49 -1.65 -1.69
C ASP A 65 14.18 -2.42 -1.92
N ASP A 66 13.47 -2.73 -0.82
CA ASP A 66 12.38 -3.71 -0.78
C ASP A 66 11.12 -3.23 -1.52
N TYR A 67 10.92 -1.89 -1.63
CA TYR A 67 9.72 -1.33 -2.26
C TYR A 67 9.94 -0.86 -3.68
N THR A 68 11.13 -1.00 -4.25
CA THR A 68 11.43 -0.51 -5.60
C THR A 68 11.64 -1.65 -6.59
N PRO A 69 11.11 -1.52 -7.84
CA PRO A 69 11.05 -2.62 -8.81
C PRO A 69 12.39 -2.94 -9.48
N TRP A 70 13.28 -1.98 -9.58
CA TRP A 70 14.63 -2.09 -10.15
C TRP A 70 15.58 -1.09 -9.49
N PRO A 71 16.91 -1.29 -9.64
CA PRO A 71 17.88 -0.37 -9.06
C PRO A 71 17.82 1.02 -9.71
N LEU A 72 17.98 2.06 -8.88
CA LEU A 72 18.21 3.43 -9.30
C LEU A 72 19.37 3.99 -8.50
N GLN A 73 20.41 4.42 -9.19
CA GLN A 73 21.59 5.02 -8.57
C GLN A 73 21.29 6.44 -8.12
N SER A 74 21.91 6.83 -7.00
CA SER A 74 21.85 8.21 -6.52
C SER A 74 22.40 9.21 -7.55
N SER A 75 21.86 10.41 -7.54
CA SER A 75 22.29 11.54 -8.36
C SER A 75 22.31 12.81 -7.53
N GLU A 76 22.81 13.92 -8.09
CA GLU A 76 22.80 15.22 -7.40
C GLU A 76 21.38 15.66 -6.98
N THR A 77 20.38 15.31 -7.78
CA THR A 77 18.97 15.67 -7.51
C THR A 77 18.19 14.62 -6.72
N MET A 78 18.73 13.41 -6.59
CA MET A 78 18.15 12.31 -5.82
C MET A 78 19.28 11.57 -5.06
N PRO A 79 19.67 12.03 -3.87
CA PRO A 79 20.85 11.53 -3.16
C PRO A 79 20.57 10.22 -2.39
N LEU A 80 19.76 9.33 -2.98
CA LEU A 80 19.38 8.03 -2.43
C LEU A 80 19.58 6.95 -3.49
N ASP A 81 20.17 5.83 -3.08
CA ASP A 81 20.19 4.61 -3.87
C ASP A 81 18.93 3.78 -3.58
N PHE A 82 18.42 3.14 -4.62
CA PHE A 82 17.30 2.21 -4.54
C PHE A 82 17.74 0.85 -5.08
N GLY A 83 17.52 -0.21 -4.30
CA GLY A 83 18.10 -1.52 -4.59
C GLY A 83 17.31 -2.39 -5.56
N GLY A 84 16.03 -2.09 -5.79
CA GLY A 84 15.21 -2.82 -6.78
C GLY A 84 14.84 -4.23 -6.37
N LYS A 85 14.55 -4.49 -5.09
CA LYS A 85 14.25 -5.83 -4.55
C LYS A 85 12.75 -6.10 -4.33
N ALA A 86 11.87 -5.38 -5.02
CA ALA A 86 10.42 -5.58 -4.87
C ALA A 86 9.98 -7.02 -5.19
N ALA A 87 10.64 -7.71 -6.12
CA ALA A 87 10.32 -9.11 -6.45
C ALA A 87 10.59 -10.04 -5.27
N GLU A 88 11.73 -9.89 -4.60
CA GLU A 88 12.11 -10.66 -3.41
C GLU A 88 11.15 -10.35 -2.25
N HIS A 89 10.81 -9.07 -2.06
CA HIS A 89 9.87 -8.67 -1.02
C HIS A 89 8.46 -9.20 -1.28
N LEU A 90 7.99 -9.22 -2.53
CA LEU A 90 6.72 -9.85 -2.92
C LEU A 90 6.74 -11.36 -2.67
N SER A 91 7.85 -12.03 -2.97
CA SER A 91 8.04 -13.45 -2.66
C SER A 91 7.97 -13.70 -1.14
N PHE A 92 8.55 -12.82 -0.33
CA PHE A 92 8.46 -12.90 1.13
C PHE A 92 7.00 -12.80 1.62
N PHE A 93 6.18 -11.92 1.04
CA PHE A 93 4.74 -11.90 1.33
C PHE A 93 4.07 -13.24 1.03
N ALA A 94 4.33 -13.80 -0.15
CA ALA A 94 3.70 -15.04 -0.61
C ALA A 94 4.08 -16.26 0.23
N THR A 95 5.34 -16.33 0.67
CA THR A 95 5.90 -17.53 1.28
C THR A 95 5.96 -17.50 2.80
N HIS A 96 5.94 -16.32 3.41
CA HIS A 96 6.09 -16.15 4.86
C HIS A 96 4.95 -15.39 5.51
N VAL A 97 4.68 -14.16 5.05
CA VAL A 97 3.74 -13.26 5.76
C VAL A 97 2.31 -13.75 5.69
N ILE A 98 1.80 -13.99 4.48
CA ILE A 98 0.41 -14.40 4.27
C ILE A 98 0.15 -15.77 4.90
N PRO A 99 0.96 -16.84 4.64
CA PRO A 99 0.76 -18.15 5.28
C PRO A 99 0.83 -18.10 6.81
N PHE A 100 1.72 -17.28 7.38
CA PHE A 100 1.79 -17.08 8.82
C PHE A 100 0.50 -16.46 9.36
N CYS A 101 0.00 -15.38 8.74
CA CYS A 101 -1.21 -14.72 9.19
C CYS A 101 -2.46 -15.61 9.06
N GLU A 102 -2.55 -16.41 8.01
CA GLU A 102 -3.63 -17.37 7.82
C GLU A 102 -3.59 -18.49 8.86
N SER A 103 -2.43 -19.07 9.13
CA SER A 103 -2.28 -20.18 10.07
C SER A 103 -2.41 -19.74 11.53
N GLU A 104 -1.80 -18.62 11.90
CA GLU A 104 -1.73 -18.17 13.29
C GLU A 104 -3.02 -17.45 13.73
N TYR A 105 -3.60 -16.63 12.84
CA TYR A 105 -4.75 -15.79 13.17
C TYR A 105 -6.06 -16.25 12.53
N GLY A 106 -6.01 -17.25 11.63
CA GLY A 106 -7.18 -17.71 10.89
C GLY A 106 -7.73 -16.66 9.92
N PHE A 107 -6.84 -15.86 9.32
CA PHE A 107 -7.25 -14.87 8.32
C PHE A 107 -7.68 -15.59 7.03
N SER A 108 -8.51 -14.92 6.22
CA SER A 108 -9.06 -15.49 5.00
C SER A 108 -7.95 -15.79 3.97
N SER A 109 -8.03 -16.97 3.34
CA SER A 109 -7.15 -17.34 2.21
C SER A 109 -7.67 -16.87 0.85
N SER A 110 -8.83 -16.20 0.81
CA SER A 110 -9.38 -15.64 -0.43
C SER A 110 -8.61 -14.39 -0.86
N THR A 111 -8.18 -14.34 -2.13
CA THR A 111 -7.58 -13.15 -2.75
C THR A 111 -8.48 -11.92 -2.62
N GLU A 112 -9.80 -12.08 -2.76
CA GLU A 112 -10.78 -11.00 -2.64
C GLU A 112 -10.82 -10.37 -1.24
N LYS A 113 -10.41 -11.12 -0.22
CA LYS A 113 -10.33 -10.66 1.19
C LYS A 113 -8.94 -10.13 1.58
N ARG A 114 -8.00 -10.10 0.65
CA ARG A 114 -6.67 -9.54 0.91
C ARG A 114 -6.51 -8.20 0.21
N VAL A 115 -6.13 -7.20 0.99
CA VAL A 115 -5.84 -5.84 0.56
C VAL A 115 -4.37 -5.55 0.80
N ILE A 116 -3.68 -4.98 -0.19
CA ILE A 116 -2.35 -4.41 0.02
C ILE A 116 -2.42 -2.90 -0.10
N GLY A 117 -1.72 -2.18 0.78
CA GLY A 117 -1.73 -0.73 0.74
C GLY A 117 -0.46 -0.11 1.30
N GLY A 118 -0.22 1.13 0.92
CA GLY A 118 0.89 1.89 1.43
C GLY A 118 0.92 3.32 0.90
N TYR A 119 1.83 4.09 1.47
CA TYR A 119 2.06 5.48 1.14
C TYR A 119 3.41 5.64 0.42
N SER A 120 3.50 6.51 -0.58
CA SER A 120 4.76 6.82 -1.25
C SER A 120 5.38 5.58 -1.92
N LEU A 121 6.60 5.17 -1.55
CA LEU A 121 7.21 3.91 -2.02
C LEU A 121 6.38 2.68 -1.62
N GLY A 122 5.69 2.71 -0.47
CA GLY A 122 4.76 1.64 -0.09
C GLY A 122 3.58 1.52 -1.07
N GLY A 123 3.05 2.65 -1.54
CA GLY A 123 2.03 2.66 -2.59
C GLY A 123 2.56 2.18 -3.95
N LEU A 124 3.79 2.54 -4.30
CA LEU A 124 4.49 2.02 -5.49
C LEU A 124 4.60 0.50 -5.44
N PHE A 125 5.07 -0.06 -4.31
CA PHE A 125 5.16 -1.50 -4.13
C PHE A 125 3.79 -2.18 -4.19
N SER A 126 2.74 -1.56 -3.64
CA SER A 126 1.39 -2.11 -3.69
C SER A 126 0.88 -2.26 -5.13
N LEU A 127 1.13 -1.28 -5.99
CA LEU A 127 0.84 -1.37 -7.43
C LEU A 127 1.71 -2.42 -8.14
N TYR A 128 3.01 -2.47 -7.80
CA TYR A 128 3.92 -3.49 -8.32
C TYR A 128 3.44 -4.90 -7.98
N ALA A 129 3.04 -5.14 -6.72
CA ALA A 129 2.53 -6.44 -6.27
C ALA A 129 1.30 -6.88 -7.07
N ALA A 130 0.35 -5.98 -7.30
CA ALA A 130 -0.91 -6.29 -7.98
C ALA A 130 -0.75 -6.66 -9.46
N VAL A 131 0.26 -6.12 -10.16
CA VAL A 131 0.51 -6.45 -11.57
C VAL A 131 1.45 -7.65 -11.76
N ASN A 132 2.07 -8.14 -10.69
CA ASN A 132 3.01 -9.27 -10.74
C ASN A 132 2.48 -10.54 -10.07
N ASN A 133 1.49 -10.43 -9.17
CA ASN A 133 0.94 -11.58 -8.45
C ASN A 133 -0.55 -11.37 -8.15
N ASP A 134 -1.31 -12.45 -8.02
CA ASP A 134 -2.74 -12.48 -7.69
C ASP A 134 -3.04 -12.59 -6.18
N LEU A 135 -2.05 -12.33 -5.34
CA LEU A 135 -2.18 -12.42 -3.88
C LEU A 135 -3.25 -11.49 -3.30
N PHE A 136 -3.45 -10.33 -3.92
CA PHE A 136 -4.29 -9.26 -3.40
C PHE A 136 -5.39 -8.87 -4.38
N GLY A 137 -6.64 -8.89 -3.90
CA GLY A 137 -7.80 -8.46 -4.69
C GLY A 137 -8.00 -6.96 -4.69
N THR A 138 -7.46 -6.26 -3.69
CA THR A 138 -7.62 -4.81 -3.55
C THR A 138 -6.28 -4.12 -3.30
N VAL A 139 -6.10 -2.95 -3.90
CA VAL A 139 -4.89 -2.13 -3.77
C VAL A 139 -5.24 -0.74 -3.24
N LEU A 140 -4.46 -0.26 -2.26
CA LEU A 140 -4.53 1.11 -1.75
C LEU A 140 -3.23 1.84 -2.12
N SER A 141 -3.31 2.67 -3.14
CA SER A 141 -2.20 3.45 -3.70
C SER A 141 -2.28 4.89 -3.19
N CYS A 142 -1.74 5.17 -1.99
CA CYS A 142 -1.79 6.49 -1.39
C CYS A 142 -0.52 7.30 -1.73
N SER A 143 -0.66 8.39 -2.49
CA SER A 143 0.46 9.26 -2.90
C SER A 143 1.67 8.47 -3.39
N SER A 144 1.41 7.41 -4.17
CA SER A 144 2.41 6.43 -4.62
C SER A 144 3.50 7.09 -5.44
N SER A 145 4.75 6.70 -5.24
CA SER A 145 5.94 7.26 -5.91
C SER A 145 5.97 6.98 -7.42
N LEU A 146 4.95 7.47 -8.16
CA LEU A 146 4.83 7.30 -9.61
C LEU A 146 5.82 8.16 -10.41
N TRP A 147 6.63 8.93 -9.72
CA TRP A 147 7.81 9.58 -10.27
C TRP A 147 8.98 8.61 -10.52
N TYR A 148 8.90 7.38 -10.01
CA TYR A 148 9.98 6.39 -10.18
C TYR A 148 10.17 6.09 -11.67
N PRO A 149 11.40 6.18 -12.20
CA PRO A 149 11.65 6.08 -13.63
C PRO A 149 11.05 4.83 -14.26
N ASP A 150 10.41 4.97 -15.39
CA ASP A 150 9.78 3.92 -16.21
C ASP A 150 8.62 3.17 -15.53
N PHE A 151 8.28 3.48 -14.26
CA PHE A 151 7.28 2.71 -13.52
C PHE A 151 5.85 2.92 -14.05
N LEU A 152 5.52 4.14 -14.49
CA LEU A 152 4.21 4.40 -15.10
C LEU A 152 4.01 3.58 -16.39
N ASP A 153 5.01 3.52 -17.25
CA ASP A 153 4.96 2.74 -18.49
C ASP A 153 4.96 1.24 -18.19
N TYR A 154 5.75 0.81 -17.21
CA TYR A 154 5.73 -0.56 -16.71
C TYR A 154 4.31 -1.00 -16.29
N LEU A 155 3.55 -0.15 -15.58
CA LEU A 155 2.17 -0.44 -15.19
C LEU A 155 1.22 -0.48 -16.40
N LYS A 156 1.39 0.45 -17.36
CA LYS A 156 0.53 0.54 -18.55
C LYS A 156 0.68 -0.66 -19.50
N GLU A 157 1.81 -1.35 -19.47
CA GLU A 157 2.04 -2.57 -20.24
C GLU A 157 1.47 -3.84 -19.59
N ARG A 158 0.89 -3.73 -18.40
CA ARG A 158 0.44 -4.87 -17.58
C ARG A 158 -1.03 -4.76 -17.19
N HIS A 159 -1.53 -5.87 -16.63
CA HIS A 159 -2.85 -5.93 -16.03
C HIS A 159 -2.73 -6.42 -14.59
N PHE A 160 -3.65 -6.03 -13.75
CA PHE A 160 -3.79 -6.63 -12.44
C PHE A 160 -4.03 -8.13 -12.56
N LYS A 161 -3.40 -8.91 -11.68
CA LYS A 161 -3.45 -10.38 -11.74
C LYS A 161 -4.68 -10.94 -11.05
N ALA A 162 -5.28 -10.22 -10.10
CA ALA A 162 -6.54 -10.62 -9.48
C ALA A 162 -7.67 -10.64 -10.54
N ALA A 163 -8.62 -11.58 -10.39
CA ALA A 163 -9.74 -11.73 -11.34
C ALA A 163 -10.70 -10.52 -11.30
N HIS A 164 -10.92 -9.96 -10.10
CA HIS A 164 -11.79 -8.81 -9.86
C HIS A 164 -11.03 -7.75 -9.03
N PRO A 165 -10.08 -7.02 -9.64
CA PRO A 165 -9.24 -6.11 -8.92
C PRO A 165 -10.00 -4.84 -8.52
N LYS A 166 -9.80 -4.41 -7.27
CA LYS A 166 -10.26 -3.11 -6.77
C LYS A 166 -9.08 -2.20 -6.51
N LEU A 167 -9.25 -0.91 -6.77
CA LEU A 167 -8.18 0.07 -6.64
C LEU A 167 -8.68 1.37 -6.01
N TYR A 168 -8.07 1.75 -4.90
CA TYR A 168 -8.12 3.10 -4.38
C TYR A 168 -6.83 3.82 -4.74
N MET A 169 -6.93 5.04 -5.26
CA MET A 169 -5.79 5.91 -5.51
C MET A 169 -6.00 7.29 -4.90
N SER A 170 -4.96 7.87 -4.33
CA SER A 170 -4.97 9.27 -3.94
C SER A 170 -3.62 9.94 -4.21
N VAL A 171 -3.65 11.26 -4.41
CA VAL A 171 -2.46 12.11 -4.54
C VAL A 171 -2.82 13.54 -4.11
N GLY A 172 -1.87 14.26 -3.55
CA GLY A 172 -2.02 15.69 -3.27
C GLY A 172 -1.96 16.53 -4.55
N ASP A 173 -2.78 17.57 -4.62
CA ASP A 173 -2.85 18.48 -5.78
C ASP A 173 -1.57 19.34 -5.95
N GLN A 174 -0.72 19.40 -4.91
CA GLN A 174 0.55 20.14 -4.91
C GLN A 174 1.78 19.22 -4.84
N GLU A 175 1.63 17.90 -4.98
CA GLU A 175 2.77 17.00 -4.98
C GLU A 175 3.62 17.19 -6.23
N GLY A 176 4.91 17.43 -6.04
CA GLY A 176 5.86 17.69 -7.14
C GLY A 176 5.86 19.10 -7.71
N THR A 177 4.87 19.95 -7.42
CA THR A 177 4.72 21.27 -8.07
C THR A 177 5.91 22.22 -7.85
N THR A 178 6.64 22.06 -6.74
CA THR A 178 7.85 22.85 -6.44
C THR A 178 9.14 22.05 -6.59
N ALA A 179 9.05 20.79 -6.99
CA ALA A 179 10.21 19.92 -7.15
C ALA A 179 10.95 20.21 -8.46
N THR A 180 12.26 20.13 -8.42
CA THR A 180 13.15 20.26 -9.59
C THR A 180 13.90 18.95 -9.89
N ASN A 181 13.46 17.86 -9.27
CA ASN A 181 14.03 16.52 -9.41
C ASN A 181 12.98 15.54 -9.95
N LEU A 182 13.26 14.24 -9.88
CA LEU A 182 12.36 13.17 -10.35
C LEU A 182 10.94 13.23 -9.77
N THR A 183 10.75 13.85 -8.58
CA THR A 183 9.43 13.91 -7.96
C THR A 183 8.50 14.99 -8.56
N ALA A 184 9.00 15.80 -9.50
CA ALA A 184 8.23 16.87 -10.15
C ALA A 184 6.95 16.36 -10.83
N ASP A 185 6.99 15.14 -11.38
CA ASP A 185 5.88 14.56 -12.13
C ASP A 185 4.93 13.70 -11.27
N GLN A 186 5.03 13.77 -9.95
CA GLN A 186 4.25 12.92 -9.02
C GLN A 186 2.74 12.99 -9.27
N THR A 187 2.16 14.19 -9.25
CA THR A 187 0.71 14.38 -9.45
C THR A 187 0.30 14.06 -10.88
N SER A 188 1.04 14.54 -11.89
CA SER A 188 0.73 14.31 -13.30
C SER A 188 0.77 12.83 -13.66
N ASN A 189 1.76 12.09 -13.19
CA ASN A 189 1.87 10.65 -13.40
C ASN A 189 0.73 9.87 -12.71
N THR A 190 0.32 10.32 -11.52
CA THR A 190 -0.81 9.70 -10.82
C THR A 190 -2.13 9.91 -11.58
N ILE A 191 -2.36 11.10 -12.11
CA ILE A 191 -3.53 11.41 -12.94
C ILE A 191 -3.47 10.61 -14.25
N ALA A 192 -2.30 10.52 -14.90
CA ALA A 192 -2.12 9.74 -16.12
C ALA A 192 -2.37 8.23 -15.91
N LEU A 193 -1.97 7.68 -14.76
CA LEU A 193 -2.30 6.30 -14.40
C LEU A 193 -3.81 6.14 -14.16
N LYS A 194 -4.41 7.06 -13.40
CA LYS A 194 -5.86 7.09 -13.14
C LYS A 194 -6.65 7.06 -14.45
N ASP A 195 -6.35 7.96 -15.38
CA ASP A 195 -7.07 8.06 -16.67
C ASP A 195 -6.91 6.81 -17.55
N TRP A 196 -5.76 6.13 -17.43
CA TRP A 196 -5.49 4.88 -18.15
C TRP A 196 -6.20 3.67 -17.54
N ILE A 197 -6.31 3.59 -16.19
CA ILE A 197 -6.78 2.39 -15.50
C ILE A 197 -8.29 2.39 -15.24
N GLU A 198 -8.89 3.55 -14.97
CA GLU A 198 -10.30 3.69 -14.62
C GLU A 198 -11.24 3.00 -15.65
N PRO A 199 -11.04 3.15 -16.99
CA PRO A 199 -11.91 2.49 -17.98
C PRO A 199 -11.75 0.96 -18.02
N LYS A 200 -10.75 0.40 -17.34
CA LYS A 200 -10.44 -1.05 -17.34
C LYS A 200 -10.98 -1.77 -16.10
N LEU A 201 -11.46 -1.02 -15.12
CA LEU A 201 -12.04 -1.56 -13.90
C LEU A 201 -13.57 -1.52 -13.97
N GLN A 202 -14.24 -2.38 -13.20
CA GLN A 202 -15.70 -2.37 -13.15
C GLN A 202 -16.19 -1.14 -12.38
N ALA A 203 -17.41 -0.72 -12.68
CA ALA A 203 -18.03 0.39 -11.96
C ALA A 203 -18.15 0.07 -10.46
N GLY A 204 -17.60 0.96 -9.62
CA GLY A 204 -17.54 0.78 -8.17
C GLY A 204 -16.26 0.14 -7.63
N ASP A 205 -15.45 -0.49 -8.49
CA ASP A 205 -14.17 -1.11 -8.08
C ASP A 205 -13.00 -0.12 -8.12
N PHE A 206 -13.25 1.12 -8.47
CA PHE A 206 -12.24 2.18 -8.53
C PHE A 206 -12.67 3.43 -7.76
N LYS A 207 -11.74 3.98 -7.01
CA LYS A 207 -11.87 5.29 -6.35
C LYS A 207 -10.59 6.10 -6.52
N PHE A 208 -10.73 7.31 -7.01
CA PHE A 208 -9.66 8.30 -7.02
C PHE A 208 -10.01 9.50 -6.14
N THR A 209 -9.05 9.97 -5.36
CA THR A 209 -9.17 11.16 -4.52
C THR A 209 -8.01 12.12 -4.79
N LEU A 210 -8.32 13.30 -5.30
CA LEU A 210 -7.37 14.40 -5.33
C LEU A 210 -7.43 15.11 -3.98
N GLU A 211 -6.34 15.02 -3.23
CA GLU A 211 -6.23 15.55 -1.87
C GLU A 211 -5.66 16.97 -1.89
N GLU A 212 -6.01 17.79 -0.93
CA GLU A 212 -5.40 19.10 -0.77
C GLU A 212 -3.96 18.99 -0.24
N GLY A 213 -3.04 19.76 -0.83
CA GLY A 213 -1.67 19.94 -0.34
C GLY A 213 -0.62 19.04 -0.99
N ASN A 214 0.56 19.06 -0.37
CA ASN A 214 1.74 18.34 -0.86
C ASN A 214 1.88 16.92 -0.28
N HIS A 215 2.98 16.25 -0.62
CA HIS A 215 3.26 14.87 -0.19
C HIS A 215 3.30 14.66 1.32
N GLY A 216 3.62 15.69 2.11
CA GLY A 216 3.71 15.59 3.57
C GLY A 216 2.41 15.94 4.31
N ASN A 217 1.38 16.43 3.60
CA ASN A 217 0.15 16.86 4.23
C ASN A 217 -0.78 15.67 4.53
N ASP A 218 -1.27 15.60 5.76
CA ASP A 218 -2.30 14.68 6.22
C ASP A 218 -2.05 13.20 5.87
N ILE A 219 -0.80 12.74 5.99
CA ILE A 219 -0.42 11.34 5.67
C ILE A 219 -1.33 10.31 6.38
N PRO A 220 -1.59 10.42 7.70
CA PRO A 220 -2.50 9.50 8.38
C PRO A 220 -3.94 9.57 7.86
N GLY A 221 -4.48 10.75 7.64
CA GLY A 221 -5.85 10.93 7.14
C GLY A 221 -6.04 10.35 5.74
N ARG A 222 -5.06 10.50 4.84
CA ARG A 222 -5.09 9.87 3.52
C ARG A 222 -5.12 8.35 3.61
N ALA A 223 -4.33 7.75 4.51
CA ALA A 223 -4.35 6.31 4.75
C ALA A 223 -5.70 5.85 5.36
N TRP A 224 -6.28 6.63 6.28
CA TRP A 224 -7.58 6.32 6.87
C TRP A 224 -8.71 6.35 5.84
N ARG A 225 -8.77 7.36 4.96
CA ARG A 225 -9.77 7.42 3.87
C ARG A 225 -9.70 6.23 2.92
N ALA A 226 -8.49 5.75 2.64
CA ALA A 226 -8.30 4.54 1.86
C ALA A 226 -8.86 3.29 2.58
N VAL A 227 -8.66 3.17 3.89
CA VAL A 227 -9.20 2.08 4.71
C VAL A 227 -10.73 2.17 4.85
N GLU A 228 -11.28 3.36 5.04
CA GLU A 228 -12.74 3.59 5.08
C GLU A 228 -13.40 3.13 3.78
N TRP A 229 -12.79 3.42 2.63
CA TRP A 229 -13.27 2.91 1.35
C TRP A 229 -13.26 1.37 1.28
N VAL A 230 -12.24 0.70 1.84
CA VAL A 230 -12.25 -0.78 1.93
C VAL A 230 -13.41 -1.27 2.79
N GLU A 231 -13.64 -0.65 3.94
CA GLU A 231 -14.73 -1.04 4.85
C GLU A 231 -16.12 -0.90 4.19
N GLU A 232 -16.27 0.04 3.27
CA GLU A 232 -17.52 0.25 2.53
C GLU A 232 -17.68 -0.73 1.35
N ASN A 233 -16.59 -1.12 0.68
CA ASN A 233 -16.63 -1.76 -0.65
C ASN A 233 -16.07 -3.20 -0.69
N CYS A 234 -15.45 -3.72 0.39
CA CYS A 234 -14.80 -5.03 0.43
C CYS A 234 -15.35 -5.92 1.56
N LYS A 235 -16.67 -5.98 1.71
CA LYS A 235 -17.37 -6.80 2.72
C LYS A 235 -17.44 -8.26 2.35
#